data_83820f38518460636cd25c8c3dd4a4c7
#
_entry.id   83820f38518460636cd25c8c3dd4a4c7
#
_cell.length_a   1.000
_cell.length_b   1.000
_cell.length_c   1.000
_cell.angle_alpha   90.00
_cell.angle_beta   90.00
_cell.angle_gamma   90.00
#
_symmetry.space_group_name_H-M   'P 1'
#
loop_
_entity.id
_entity.type
_entity.pdbx_description
1 polymer ?
#
loop_
_entity_poly.entity_id
_entity_poly.type
_entity_poly.pdbx_seq_one_letter_code
_entity_poly.pdbx_strand_id
1 'polypeptide(L)'
;AGAIPMNPELLSLAENNNPKAVDLMMDWAHGPAGHFGGHPVPGLYHINTGGMLAKSRTIQDTLGVDFRACDNYKNGFEAAKKIKCPTLSILATDDKMCPVKEGKKLAALIEGSQVDIIDNCGHMMLLEEADRVLTVLKKFITTNYPPLSS
;
A
#
# COMPACT_ATOMS: atom_id res chain seq x y z
N ALA A 1 -0.22 -3.06 8.25
CA ALA A 1 -0.72 -2.42 9.47
C ALA A 1 -1.07 -3.45 10.54
N GLY A 2 -0.98 -3.06 11.82
CA GLY A 2 -1.34 -3.96 12.94
C GLY A 2 -2.85 -4.13 13.12
N ALA A 3 -3.60 -3.11 12.75
CA ALA A 3 -5.03 -3.10 12.47
C ALA A 3 -5.23 -2.26 11.21
N ILE A 4 -6.32 -2.49 10.52
CA ILE A 4 -6.65 -1.77 9.27
C ILE A 4 -8.05 -1.15 9.45
N PRO A 5 -8.18 -0.12 10.34
CA PRO A 5 -9.47 0.52 10.54
C PRO A 5 -9.88 1.23 9.25
N MET A 6 -11.07 0.90 8.77
CA MET A 6 -11.61 1.53 7.57
C MET A 6 -12.30 2.86 7.92
N ASN A 7 -12.18 3.83 7.03
CA ASN A 7 -12.99 5.04 7.14
C ASN A 7 -14.47 4.66 6.99
N PRO A 8 -15.37 5.08 7.93
CA PRO A 8 -16.77 4.67 7.92
C PRO A 8 -17.53 5.07 6.65
N GLU A 9 -17.22 6.25 6.08
CA GLU A 9 -17.85 6.71 4.84
C GLU A 9 -17.41 5.82 3.65
N LEU A 10 -16.11 5.57 3.53
CA LEU A 10 -15.57 4.70 2.47
C LEU A 10 -16.16 3.29 2.56
N LEU A 11 -16.23 2.74 3.77
CA LEU A 11 -16.80 1.42 4.01
C LEU A 11 -18.30 1.38 3.60
N SER A 12 -19.08 2.38 4.04
CA SER A 12 -20.50 2.48 3.68
C SER A 12 -20.70 2.60 2.16
N LEU A 13 -19.91 3.41 1.49
CA LEU A 13 -19.97 3.53 0.02
C LEU A 13 -19.65 2.20 -0.68
N ALA A 14 -18.63 1.50 -0.20
CA ALA A 14 -18.23 0.22 -0.78
C ALA A 14 -19.29 -0.87 -0.58
N GLU A 15 -19.87 -0.97 0.61
CA GLU A 15 -20.93 -1.94 0.93
C GLU A 15 -22.23 -1.70 0.13
N ASN A 16 -22.46 -0.45 -0.27
CA ASN A 16 -23.60 -0.09 -1.14
C ASN A 16 -23.25 -0.11 -2.63
N ASN A 17 -22.09 -0.66 -3.02
CA ASN A 17 -21.60 -0.69 -4.40
C ASN A 17 -21.56 0.69 -5.07
N ASN A 18 -21.36 1.74 -4.31
CA ASN A 18 -21.31 3.09 -4.83
C ASN A 18 -19.93 3.32 -5.51
N PRO A 19 -19.89 3.69 -6.80
CA PRO A 19 -18.63 3.91 -7.52
C PRO A 19 -17.75 5.00 -6.92
N LYS A 20 -18.29 5.90 -6.11
CA LYS A 20 -17.53 6.90 -5.34
C LYS A 20 -16.54 6.26 -4.36
N ALA A 21 -16.79 5.02 -3.90
CA ALA A 21 -15.85 4.30 -3.06
C ALA A 21 -14.51 4.11 -3.75
N VAL A 22 -14.54 3.78 -5.05
CA VAL A 22 -13.34 3.62 -5.86
C VAL A 22 -12.62 4.96 -6.05
N ASP A 23 -13.37 6.03 -6.30
CA ASP A 23 -12.78 7.37 -6.48
C ASP A 23 -12.05 7.83 -5.21
N LEU A 24 -12.66 7.67 -4.04
CA LEU A 24 -12.03 7.99 -2.75
C LEU A 24 -10.82 7.11 -2.45
N MET A 25 -10.92 5.80 -2.72
CA MET A 25 -9.80 4.88 -2.54
C MET A 25 -8.61 5.30 -3.41
N MET A 26 -8.84 5.62 -4.67
CA MET A 26 -7.79 6.04 -5.60
C MET A 26 -7.19 7.40 -5.23
N ASP A 27 -8.01 8.34 -4.74
CA ASP A 27 -7.56 9.65 -4.26
C ASP A 27 -6.62 9.50 -3.04
N TRP A 28 -6.95 8.62 -2.12
CA TRP A 28 -6.12 8.39 -0.92
C TRP A 28 -4.89 7.53 -1.16
N ALA A 29 -4.94 6.66 -2.18
CA ALA A 29 -3.84 5.77 -2.51
C ALA A 29 -2.66 6.49 -3.20
N HIS A 30 -2.87 7.67 -3.79
CA HIS A 30 -1.83 8.37 -4.52
C HIS A 30 -1.31 9.59 -3.76
N GLY A 31 0.00 9.81 -3.85
CA GLY A 31 0.66 11.02 -3.39
C GLY A 31 0.43 12.21 -4.35
N PRO A 32 0.96 13.40 -4.01
CA PRO A 32 0.75 14.60 -4.81
C PRO A 32 1.12 14.48 -6.28
N ALA A 33 2.19 13.78 -6.61
CA ALA A 33 2.63 13.56 -7.98
C ALA A 33 1.61 12.78 -8.82
N GLY A 34 0.93 11.80 -8.21
CA GLY A 34 -0.11 11.02 -8.88
C GLY A 34 -1.33 11.86 -9.28
N HIS A 35 -1.67 12.87 -8.49
CA HIS A 35 -2.79 13.78 -8.77
C HIS A 35 -2.53 14.75 -9.91
N PHE A 36 -1.27 15.12 -10.13
CA PHE A 36 -0.87 16.06 -11.18
C PHE A 36 -0.39 15.41 -12.48
N GLY A 37 -0.57 14.12 -12.64
CA GLY A 37 -0.11 13.40 -13.83
C GLY A 37 1.42 13.29 -13.92
N GLY A 38 2.12 13.46 -12.82
CA GLY A 38 3.59 13.44 -12.72
C GLY A 38 4.22 12.05 -12.83
N HIS A 39 3.59 11.12 -13.55
CA HIS A 39 4.17 9.81 -13.78
C HIS A 39 5.33 9.87 -14.79
N PRO A 40 6.44 9.11 -14.57
CA PRO A 40 7.58 9.07 -15.48
C PRO A 40 7.23 8.54 -16.89
N VAL A 41 6.08 7.84 -17.04
CA VAL A 41 5.61 7.40 -18.36
C VAL A 41 4.61 8.41 -18.91
N PRO A 42 4.93 9.15 -19.98
CA PRO A 42 4.04 10.12 -20.58
C PRO A 42 2.69 9.51 -21.00
N GLY A 43 1.60 10.20 -20.67
CA GLY A 43 0.25 9.80 -21.07
C GLY A 43 -0.42 8.75 -20.19
N LEU A 44 0.27 8.21 -19.16
CA LEU A 44 -0.34 7.34 -18.17
C LEU A 44 -0.89 8.15 -16.99
N TYR A 45 -2.21 8.12 -16.84
CA TYR A 45 -2.91 8.71 -15.70
C TYR A 45 -3.42 7.57 -14.78
N HIS A 46 -2.58 7.13 -13.86
CA HIS A 46 -2.81 5.93 -13.06
C HIS A 46 -4.09 5.97 -12.24
N ILE A 47 -4.42 7.13 -11.66
CA ILE A 47 -5.65 7.30 -10.88
C ILE A 47 -6.87 6.95 -11.72
N ASN A 48 -6.97 7.49 -12.93
CA ASN A 48 -8.09 7.19 -13.82
C ASN A 48 -8.09 5.73 -14.28
N THR A 49 -6.94 5.20 -14.67
CA THR A 49 -6.83 3.81 -15.15
C THR A 49 -7.20 2.81 -14.06
N GLY A 50 -6.65 2.96 -12.87
CA GLY A 50 -6.97 2.13 -11.72
C GLY A 50 -8.44 2.24 -11.31
N GLY A 51 -8.99 3.45 -11.29
CA GLY A 51 -10.39 3.72 -11.01
C GLY A 51 -11.34 3.09 -12.04
N MET A 52 -11.02 3.21 -13.33
CA MET A 52 -11.78 2.57 -14.40
C MET A 52 -11.75 1.05 -14.30
N LEU A 53 -10.57 0.47 -14.05
CA LEU A 53 -10.41 -0.97 -13.88
C LEU A 53 -11.21 -1.49 -12.67
N ALA A 54 -11.16 -0.80 -11.55
CA ALA A 54 -11.91 -1.16 -10.36
C ALA A 54 -13.43 -1.05 -10.57
N LYS A 55 -13.89 0.01 -11.27
CA LYS A 55 -15.32 0.19 -11.61
C LYS A 55 -15.83 -0.79 -12.67
N SER A 56 -14.94 -1.35 -13.50
CA SER A 56 -15.31 -2.35 -14.52
C SER A 56 -15.52 -3.76 -13.98
N ARG A 57 -15.33 -3.98 -12.68
CA ARG A 57 -15.53 -5.30 -12.06
C ARG A 57 -16.97 -5.76 -12.22
N THR A 58 -17.13 -6.99 -12.67
CA THR A 58 -18.44 -7.63 -12.87
C THR A 58 -18.99 -8.27 -11.59
N ILE A 59 -18.13 -8.50 -10.59
CA ILE A 59 -18.51 -9.11 -9.31
C ILE A 59 -18.93 -7.98 -8.38
N GLN A 60 -20.22 -7.97 -8.05
CA GLN A 60 -20.79 -7.06 -7.06
C GLN A 60 -20.26 -7.39 -5.65
N ASP A 61 -20.28 -6.41 -4.77
CA ASP A 61 -19.93 -6.50 -3.34
C ASP A 61 -18.46 -6.81 -3.00
N THR A 62 -17.58 -7.06 -3.98
CA THR A 62 -16.19 -7.43 -3.70
C THR A 62 -15.48 -6.39 -2.83
N LEU A 63 -15.58 -5.11 -3.17
CA LEU A 63 -14.89 -4.05 -2.46
C LEU A 63 -15.42 -3.88 -1.02
N GLY A 64 -16.72 -3.98 -0.83
CA GLY A 64 -17.36 -3.94 0.48
C GLY A 64 -16.93 -5.11 1.38
N VAL A 65 -16.89 -6.31 0.81
CA VAL A 65 -16.41 -7.52 1.51
C VAL A 65 -14.94 -7.39 1.92
N ASP A 66 -14.08 -6.96 1.00
CA ASP A 66 -12.64 -6.77 1.26
C ASP A 66 -12.40 -5.71 2.34
N PHE A 67 -13.09 -4.58 2.27
CA PHE A 67 -12.95 -3.52 3.27
C PHE A 67 -13.49 -3.96 4.64
N ARG A 68 -14.57 -4.72 4.67
CA ARG A 68 -15.09 -5.30 5.93
C ARG A 68 -14.09 -6.30 6.52
N ALA A 69 -13.42 -7.10 5.71
CA ALA A 69 -12.38 -8.01 6.16
C ALA A 69 -11.18 -7.23 6.75
N CYS A 70 -10.77 -6.13 6.10
CA CYS A 70 -9.75 -5.23 6.61
C CYS A 70 -10.15 -4.61 7.95
N ASP A 71 -11.39 -4.07 8.04
CA ASP A 71 -11.89 -3.44 9.27
C ASP A 71 -11.97 -4.41 10.44
N ASN A 72 -12.26 -5.67 10.18
CA ASN A 72 -12.31 -6.74 11.19
C ASN A 72 -10.93 -7.29 11.56
N TYR A 73 -9.87 -7.01 10.78
CA TYR A 73 -8.54 -7.51 11.05
C TYR A 73 -7.87 -6.76 12.20
N LYS A 74 -7.63 -7.45 13.32
CA LYS A 74 -7.08 -6.85 14.55
C LYS A 74 -5.77 -7.50 15.02
N ASN A 75 -5.33 -8.58 14.39
CA ASN A 75 -4.25 -9.44 14.90
C ASN A 75 -2.86 -9.15 14.31
N GLY A 76 -2.70 -8.10 13.51
CA GLY A 76 -1.46 -7.83 12.77
C GLY A 76 -0.24 -7.63 13.67
N PHE A 77 -0.38 -6.97 14.82
CA PHE A 77 0.74 -6.78 15.75
C PHE A 77 1.20 -8.09 16.39
N GLU A 78 0.28 -8.97 16.78
CA GLU A 78 0.64 -10.28 17.33
C GLU A 78 1.20 -11.23 16.25
N ALA A 79 0.74 -11.10 15.01
CA ALA A 79 1.31 -11.83 13.88
C ALA A 79 2.74 -11.36 13.56
N ALA A 80 2.99 -10.04 13.60
CA ALA A 80 4.30 -9.46 13.34
C ALA A 80 5.39 -9.98 14.27
N LYS A 81 5.10 -10.14 15.56
CA LYS A 81 6.03 -10.71 16.56
C LYS A 81 6.51 -12.12 16.24
N LYS A 82 5.76 -12.84 15.40
CA LYS A 82 6.06 -14.24 15.03
C LYS A 82 6.92 -14.34 13.77
N ILE A 83 7.15 -13.26 13.07
CA ILE A 83 7.96 -13.23 11.84
C ILE A 83 9.43 -13.43 12.23
N LYS A 84 10.09 -14.39 11.56
CA LYS A 84 11.50 -14.76 11.82
C LYS A 84 12.39 -14.64 10.57
N CYS A 85 11.79 -14.37 9.41
CA CYS A 85 12.55 -14.17 8.18
C CYS A 85 13.05 -12.72 8.08
N PRO A 86 14.12 -12.46 7.30
CA PRO A 86 14.53 -11.11 6.95
C PRO A 86 13.33 -10.30 6.43
N THR A 87 13.14 -9.13 6.97
CA THR A 87 11.97 -8.30 6.66
C THR A 87 12.38 -6.88 6.33
N LEU A 88 11.82 -6.33 5.26
CA LEU A 88 11.96 -4.94 4.87
C LEU A 88 10.56 -4.31 4.82
N SER A 89 10.39 -3.19 5.51
CA SER A 89 9.21 -2.34 5.42
C SER A 89 9.55 -1.11 4.59
N ILE A 90 8.93 -0.95 3.43
CA ILE A 90 9.04 0.27 2.62
C ILE A 90 7.80 1.11 2.91
N LEU A 91 8.00 2.34 3.36
CA LEU A 91 6.96 3.26 3.79
C LEU A 91 7.03 4.53 2.94
N ALA A 92 5.92 5.22 2.78
CA ALA A 92 5.84 6.44 1.98
C ALA A 92 5.29 7.62 2.80
N THR A 93 5.86 8.82 2.65
CA THR A 93 5.53 9.98 3.50
C THR A 93 4.11 10.48 3.32
N ASP A 94 3.55 10.36 2.12
CA ASP A 94 2.22 10.83 1.78
C ASP A 94 1.17 9.70 1.71
N ASP A 95 1.52 8.52 2.23
CA ASP A 95 0.61 7.38 2.32
C ASP A 95 -0.49 7.65 3.37
N LYS A 96 -1.69 7.96 2.87
CA LYS A 96 -2.88 8.20 3.70
C LYS A 96 -3.54 6.90 4.16
N MET A 97 -3.28 5.78 3.48
CA MET A 97 -3.85 4.46 3.80
C MET A 97 -3.04 3.73 4.87
N CYS A 98 -1.71 3.87 4.85
CA CYS A 98 -0.81 3.29 5.86
C CYS A 98 0.25 4.32 6.28
N PRO A 99 -0.09 5.28 7.14
CA PRO A 99 0.84 6.32 7.56
C PRO A 99 2.15 5.77 8.11
N VAL A 100 3.26 6.44 7.83
CA VAL A 100 4.63 6.05 8.25
C VAL A 100 4.69 5.67 9.73
N LYS A 101 3.99 6.40 10.59
CA LYS A 101 3.94 6.11 12.03
C LYS A 101 3.42 4.70 12.32
N GLU A 102 2.37 4.27 11.63
CA GLU A 102 1.76 2.96 11.84
C GLU A 102 2.62 1.83 11.22
N GLY A 103 3.23 2.09 10.07
CA GLY A 103 4.20 1.17 9.47
C GLY A 103 5.43 0.94 10.37
N LYS A 104 5.98 2.01 10.94
CA LYS A 104 7.09 1.92 11.92
C LYS A 104 6.74 1.14 13.17
N LYS A 105 5.51 1.31 13.70
CA LYS A 105 5.05 0.52 14.86
C LYS A 105 5.03 -0.97 14.55
N LEU A 106 4.58 -1.34 13.35
CA LEU A 106 4.56 -2.74 12.94
C LEU A 106 5.98 -3.29 12.77
N ALA A 107 6.84 -2.57 12.04
CA ALA A 107 8.22 -2.95 11.80
C ALA A 107 9.00 -3.16 13.12
N ALA A 108 8.79 -2.30 14.11
CA ALA A 108 9.44 -2.40 15.42
C ALA A 108 9.11 -3.69 16.19
N LEU A 109 8.08 -4.42 15.82
CA LEU A 109 7.71 -5.71 16.42
C LEU A 109 8.38 -6.91 15.74
N ILE A 110 9.02 -6.69 14.59
CA ILE A 110 9.67 -7.74 13.80
C ILE A 110 11.17 -7.65 14.07
N GLU A 111 11.73 -8.67 14.69
CA GLU A 111 13.16 -8.72 15.03
C GLU A 111 14.02 -8.61 13.77
N GLY A 112 14.98 -7.68 13.76
CA GLY A 112 15.89 -7.45 12.62
C GLY A 112 15.21 -6.79 11.40
N SER A 113 13.98 -6.31 11.53
CA SER A 113 13.30 -5.60 10.43
C SER A 113 14.05 -4.33 10.03
N GLN A 114 14.19 -4.13 8.72
CA GLN A 114 14.70 -2.91 8.11
C GLN A 114 13.52 -2.02 7.70
N VAL A 115 13.72 -0.70 7.78
CA VAL A 115 12.73 0.29 7.34
C VAL A 115 13.39 1.23 6.35
N ASP A 116 12.77 1.41 5.19
CA ASP A 116 13.11 2.45 4.22
C ASP A 116 11.90 3.37 4.01
N ILE A 117 12.16 4.67 3.84
CA ILE A 117 11.10 5.68 3.68
C ILE A 117 11.29 6.40 2.36
N ILE A 118 10.23 6.44 1.56
CA ILE A 118 10.18 7.14 0.29
C ILE A 118 9.42 8.45 0.49
N ASP A 119 10.10 9.55 0.24
CA ASP A 119 9.52 10.90 0.38
C ASP A 119 8.68 11.28 -0.84
N ASN A 120 7.67 12.14 -0.63
CA ASN A 120 6.76 12.66 -1.66
C ASN A 120 6.04 11.57 -2.46
N CYS A 121 5.68 10.48 -1.81
CA CYS A 121 5.10 9.30 -2.42
C CYS A 121 3.90 8.82 -1.61
N GLY A 122 2.86 8.36 -2.27
CA GLY A 122 1.67 7.78 -1.66
C GLY A 122 1.74 6.26 -1.48
N HIS A 123 0.58 5.65 -1.30
CA HIS A 123 0.45 4.20 -1.11
C HIS A 123 0.85 3.40 -2.35
N MET A 124 0.64 3.95 -3.54
CA MET A 124 0.95 3.30 -4.81
C MET A 124 2.43 3.48 -5.20
N MET A 125 3.33 3.35 -4.23
CA MET A 125 4.77 3.60 -4.39
C MET A 125 5.43 2.81 -5.53
N LEU A 126 4.92 1.64 -5.85
CA LEU A 126 5.41 0.83 -6.99
C LEU A 126 5.12 1.50 -8.35
N LEU A 127 4.16 2.39 -8.41
CA LEU A 127 3.80 3.18 -9.59
C LEU A 127 4.40 4.58 -9.54
N GLU A 128 4.40 5.19 -8.36
CA GLU A 128 4.83 6.57 -8.17
C GLU A 128 6.35 6.73 -8.14
N GLU A 129 7.06 5.76 -7.52
CA GLU A 129 8.51 5.81 -7.28
C GLU A 129 9.18 4.46 -7.59
N ALA A 130 8.84 3.86 -8.75
CA ALA A 130 9.25 2.51 -9.16
C ALA A 130 10.78 2.27 -9.06
N ASP A 131 11.59 3.21 -9.53
CA ASP A 131 13.06 3.08 -9.53
C ASP A 131 13.64 3.10 -8.11
N ARG A 132 13.11 3.94 -7.23
CA ARG A 132 13.51 3.96 -5.82
C ARG A 132 13.15 2.66 -5.13
N VAL A 133 11.91 2.20 -5.29
CA VAL A 133 11.44 0.93 -4.72
C VAL A 133 12.31 -0.23 -5.23
N LEU A 134 12.58 -0.28 -6.53
CA LEU A 134 13.43 -1.32 -7.13
C LEU A 134 14.85 -1.31 -6.55
N THR A 135 15.42 -0.12 -6.35
CA THR A 135 16.77 0.04 -5.76
C THR A 135 16.82 -0.50 -4.33
N VAL A 136 15.83 -0.14 -3.52
CA VAL A 136 15.72 -0.61 -2.13
C VAL A 136 15.52 -2.12 -2.07
N LEU A 137 14.64 -2.66 -2.90
CA LEU A 137 14.38 -4.11 -2.98
C LEU A 137 15.62 -4.89 -3.43
N LYS A 138 16.32 -4.43 -4.48
CA LYS A 138 17.56 -5.07 -4.93
C LYS A 138 18.59 -5.13 -3.82
N LYS A 139 18.82 -4.01 -3.13
CA LYS A 139 19.76 -3.95 -2.01
C LYS A 139 19.39 -4.96 -0.92
N PHE A 140 18.13 -5.00 -0.52
CA PHE A 140 17.65 -5.92 0.52
C PHE A 140 17.82 -7.38 0.11
N ILE A 141 17.43 -7.73 -1.13
CA ILE A 141 17.53 -9.10 -1.65
C ILE A 141 18.99 -9.54 -1.73
N THR A 142 19.87 -8.73 -2.31
CA THR A 142 21.30 -9.10 -2.47
C THR A 142 22.03 -9.21 -1.13
N THR A 143 21.61 -8.44 -0.12
CA THR A 143 22.20 -8.51 1.22
C THR A 143 21.78 -9.77 1.97
N ASN A 144 20.51 -10.15 1.88
CA ASN A 144 19.96 -11.26 2.67
C ASN A 144 19.98 -12.60 1.93
N TYR A 145 20.04 -12.57 0.61
CA TYR A 145 20.03 -13.75 -0.27
C TYR A 145 21.09 -13.59 -1.37
N PRO A 146 22.39 -13.68 -1.01
CA PRO A 146 23.46 -13.57 -2.00
C PRO A 146 23.31 -14.68 -3.04
N PRO A 147 23.65 -14.43 -4.33
CA PRO A 147 23.64 -15.46 -5.34
C PRO A 147 24.56 -16.62 -4.92
N LEU A 148 24.10 -17.85 -5.18
CA LEU A 148 24.92 -19.03 -4.94
C LEU A 148 26.25 -18.85 -5.72
N SER A 149 27.38 -18.95 -5.01
CA SER A 149 28.69 -18.95 -5.66
C SER A 149 28.75 -20.13 -6.63
N SER A 150 28.85 -19.80 -7.91
CA SER A 150 29.09 -20.78 -8.99
C SER A 150 30.44 -21.48 -8.83
#